data_535b3535b4d0c1b660a22095786c0188
#
_entry.id   535b3535b4d0c1b660a22095786c0188
#
_cell.length_a   1.000
_cell.length_b   1.000
_cell.length_c   1.000
_cell.angle_alpha   90.00
_cell.angle_beta   90.00
_cell.angle_gamma   90.00
#
_symmetry.space_group_name_H-M   'P 1'
#
loop_
_entity.id
_entity.type
_entity.pdbx_description
1 polymer ?
#
loop_
_entity_poly.entity_id
_entity_poly.type
_entity_poly.pdbx_seq_one_letter_code
_entity_poly.pdbx_strand_id
1 'polypeptide(L)'
;MDKKKARINIVVIGHASSGKSTTTAHLLYKLGGIEKNVIERLERVAVEVNMPSFKYAWVLDKLKGERERGATIDISLSKFETTKYNCTVIDAPGHREYIKNMITGASLADCAVLIIDSTTTCGFKAGMIGQTFEHALLAFNLGVNQMICCCNKVFVFLAHLRLYLIIFIIHLYKH
;
A
#
# COMPACT_ATOMS: atom_id res chain seq x y z
N MET A 1 5.21 -28.63 -20.80
CA MET A 1 6.26 -27.83 -20.13
C MET A 1 5.60 -26.61 -19.51
N ASP A 2 5.39 -26.63 -18.21
CA ASP A 2 4.87 -25.45 -17.51
C ASP A 2 5.88 -24.32 -17.64
N LYS A 3 5.49 -23.23 -18.29
CA LYS A 3 6.33 -22.02 -18.36
C LYS A 3 6.48 -21.48 -16.94
N LYS A 4 7.70 -21.51 -16.42
CA LYS A 4 8.03 -20.93 -15.11
C LYS A 4 7.59 -19.46 -15.10
N LYS A 5 6.61 -19.13 -14.24
CA LYS A 5 6.12 -17.74 -14.10
C LYS A 5 7.25 -16.83 -13.63
N ALA A 6 7.35 -15.63 -14.21
CA ALA A 6 8.28 -14.62 -13.75
C ALA A 6 7.90 -14.12 -12.35
N ARG A 7 8.89 -13.74 -11.54
CA ARG A 7 8.70 -13.18 -10.19
C ARG A 7 8.74 -11.67 -10.26
N ILE A 8 7.84 -11.02 -9.54
CA ILE A 8 7.80 -9.55 -9.40
C ILE A 8 7.55 -9.21 -7.94
N ASN A 9 8.39 -8.34 -7.40
CA ASN A 9 8.24 -7.79 -6.07
C ASN A 9 7.67 -6.36 -6.19
N ILE A 10 6.57 -6.10 -5.50
CA ILE A 10 5.82 -4.86 -5.57
C ILE A 10 5.83 -4.23 -4.19
N VAL A 11 6.43 -3.06 -4.01
CA VAL A 11 6.35 -2.32 -2.76
C VAL A 11 5.19 -1.33 -2.77
N VAL A 12 4.43 -1.28 -1.70
CA VAL A 12 3.36 -0.30 -1.51
C VAL A 12 3.85 0.79 -0.56
N ILE A 13 3.93 2.01 -1.06
CA ILE A 13 4.49 3.18 -0.38
C ILE A 13 3.51 4.36 -0.36
N GLY A 14 3.80 5.37 0.44
CA GLY A 14 2.99 6.59 0.59
C GLY A 14 2.87 7.04 2.04
N HIS A 15 2.26 8.20 2.27
CA HIS A 15 2.09 8.81 3.58
C HIS A 15 1.38 7.87 4.59
N ALA A 16 1.61 8.06 5.89
CA ALA A 16 0.82 7.42 6.93
C ALA A 16 -0.67 7.67 6.72
N SER A 17 -1.51 6.68 7.04
CA SER A 17 -2.97 6.76 6.89
C SER A 17 -3.49 6.98 5.46
N SER A 18 -2.66 6.92 4.41
CA SER A 18 -3.12 7.05 3.01
C SER A 18 -3.96 5.85 2.54
N GLY A 19 -4.04 4.78 3.34
CA GLY A 19 -4.81 3.57 3.05
C GLY A 19 -4.00 2.48 2.34
N LYS A 20 -2.67 2.48 2.45
CA LYS A 20 -1.77 1.47 1.88
C LYS A 20 -2.20 0.05 2.23
N SER A 21 -2.13 -0.31 3.51
CA SER A 21 -2.44 -1.66 4.01
C SER A 21 -3.88 -2.05 3.70
N THR A 22 -4.83 -1.11 3.80
CA THR A 22 -6.23 -1.35 3.44
C THR A 22 -6.39 -1.70 1.95
N THR A 23 -5.77 -0.92 1.06
CA THR A 23 -5.82 -1.14 -0.39
C THR A 23 -5.13 -2.45 -0.76
N THR A 24 -3.95 -2.71 -0.19
CA THR A 24 -3.18 -3.95 -0.39
C THR A 24 -3.97 -5.18 0.02
N ALA A 25 -4.50 -5.20 1.24
CA ALA A 25 -5.26 -6.34 1.73
C ALA A 25 -6.57 -6.56 0.95
N HIS A 26 -7.26 -5.49 0.55
CA HIS A 26 -8.46 -5.59 -0.26
C HIS A 26 -8.15 -6.14 -1.67
N LEU A 27 -7.04 -5.73 -2.27
CA LEU A 27 -6.56 -6.28 -3.54
C LEU A 27 -6.26 -7.78 -3.39
N LEU A 28 -5.50 -8.16 -2.37
CA LEU A 28 -5.17 -9.56 -2.08
C LEU A 28 -6.43 -10.41 -1.85
N TYR A 29 -7.42 -9.89 -1.13
CA TYR A 29 -8.71 -10.55 -0.93
C TYR A 29 -9.44 -10.79 -2.27
N LYS A 30 -9.48 -9.77 -3.14
CA LYS A 30 -10.11 -9.89 -4.47
C LYS A 30 -9.40 -10.86 -5.40
N LEU A 31 -8.09 -11.03 -5.23
CA LEU A 31 -7.27 -11.98 -5.99
C LEU A 31 -7.24 -13.39 -5.38
N GLY A 32 -7.99 -13.64 -4.31
CA GLY A 32 -8.06 -14.94 -3.65
C GLY A 32 -6.87 -15.27 -2.75
N GLY A 33 -5.98 -14.31 -2.49
CA GLY A 33 -4.83 -14.47 -1.59
C GLY A 33 -5.18 -14.39 -0.09
N ILE A 34 -6.42 -14.01 0.25
CA ILE A 34 -6.93 -13.95 1.61
C ILE A 34 -8.29 -14.61 1.64
N GLU A 35 -8.51 -15.53 2.57
CA GLU A 35 -9.77 -16.23 2.73
C GLU A 35 -10.85 -15.33 3.32
N LYS A 36 -12.10 -15.53 2.88
CA LYS A 36 -13.26 -14.76 3.33
C LYS A 36 -13.49 -14.83 4.84
N ASN A 37 -13.31 -16.02 5.43
CA ASN A 37 -13.45 -16.26 6.87
C ASN A 37 -12.49 -15.40 7.72
N VAL A 38 -11.28 -15.11 7.20
CA VAL A 38 -10.31 -14.22 7.87
C VAL A 38 -10.83 -12.80 7.93
N ILE A 39 -11.38 -12.30 6.81
CA ILE A 39 -11.97 -10.95 6.76
C ILE A 39 -13.18 -10.85 7.69
N GLU A 40 -14.09 -11.83 7.66
CA GLU A 40 -15.28 -11.85 8.52
C GLU A 40 -14.93 -11.87 10.02
N ARG A 41 -13.89 -12.62 10.39
CA ARG A 41 -13.39 -12.64 11.77
C ARG A 41 -12.83 -11.29 12.20
N LEU A 42 -12.00 -10.68 11.35
CA LEU A 42 -11.42 -9.37 11.66
C LEU A 42 -12.46 -8.25 11.64
N GLU A 43 -13.50 -8.38 10.82
CA GLU A 43 -14.64 -7.44 10.83
C GLU A 43 -15.35 -7.43 12.16
N ARG A 44 -15.64 -8.60 12.75
CA ARG A 44 -16.25 -8.69 14.09
C ARG A 44 -15.40 -8.01 15.15
N VAL A 45 -14.10 -8.33 15.17
CA VAL A 45 -13.16 -7.70 16.13
C VAL A 45 -13.07 -6.18 15.90
N ALA A 46 -13.04 -5.73 14.65
CA ALA A 46 -12.97 -4.30 14.33
C ALA A 46 -14.22 -3.53 14.76
N VAL A 47 -15.39 -4.15 14.69
CA VAL A 47 -16.65 -3.57 15.20
C VAL A 47 -16.63 -3.49 16.73
N GLU A 48 -16.17 -4.54 17.43
CA GLU A 48 -16.07 -4.56 18.90
C GLU A 48 -15.20 -3.43 19.45
N VAL A 49 -14.14 -3.05 18.74
CA VAL A 49 -13.23 -1.96 19.15
C VAL A 49 -13.55 -0.61 18.47
N ASN A 50 -14.73 -0.46 17.86
CA ASN A 50 -15.16 0.77 17.15
C ASN A 50 -14.23 1.21 16.00
N MET A 51 -13.57 0.27 15.33
CA MET A 51 -12.68 0.53 14.19
C MET A 51 -13.07 -0.28 12.93
N PRO A 52 -14.32 -0.22 12.42
CA PRO A 52 -14.79 -1.11 11.34
C PRO A 52 -14.03 -0.95 10.03
N SER A 53 -13.42 0.21 9.77
CA SER A 53 -12.64 0.48 8.56
C SER A 53 -11.28 -0.25 8.54
N PHE A 54 -10.80 -0.75 9.69
CA PHE A 54 -9.48 -1.39 9.81
C PHE A 54 -9.46 -2.88 9.47
N LYS A 55 -10.60 -3.53 9.23
CA LYS A 55 -10.70 -4.96 8.98
C LYS A 55 -9.72 -5.48 7.89
N TYR A 56 -9.48 -4.72 6.84
CA TYR A 56 -8.53 -5.09 5.80
C TYR A 56 -7.08 -4.81 6.22
N ALA A 57 -6.78 -3.66 6.81
CA ALA A 57 -5.43 -3.33 7.26
C ALA A 57 -4.90 -4.35 8.26
N TRP A 58 -5.73 -4.79 9.20
CA TRP A 58 -5.37 -5.77 10.23
C TRP A 58 -5.03 -7.16 9.71
N VAL A 59 -5.34 -7.48 8.45
CA VAL A 59 -4.88 -8.72 7.82
C VAL A 59 -3.35 -8.70 7.65
N LEU A 60 -2.79 -7.52 7.36
CA LEU A 60 -1.36 -7.33 7.12
C LEU A 60 -0.61 -6.98 8.41
N ASP A 61 -1.29 -6.39 9.40
CA ASP A 61 -0.70 -6.00 10.68
C ASP A 61 -0.41 -7.23 11.55
N LYS A 62 0.86 -7.61 11.61
CA LYS A 62 1.34 -8.80 12.33
C LYS A 62 1.56 -8.52 13.82
N LEU A 63 1.94 -7.28 14.15
CA LEU A 63 2.25 -6.88 15.51
C LEU A 63 1.02 -6.36 16.24
N LYS A 64 0.88 -6.73 17.51
CA LYS A 64 -0.19 -6.19 18.36
C LYS A 64 -0.12 -4.65 18.43
N GLY A 65 1.08 -4.09 18.52
CA GLY A 65 1.31 -2.65 18.55
C GLY A 65 0.89 -1.92 17.27
N GLU A 66 0.90 -2.57 16.10
CA GLU A 66 0.39 -2.01 14.85
C GLU A 66 -1.12 -1.82 14.90
N ARG A 67 -1.84 -2.84 15.41
CA ARG A 67 -3.30 -2.79 15.55
C ARG A 67 -3.75 -1.77 16.58
N GLU A 68 -3.04 -1.67 17.71
CA GLU A 68 -3.33 -0.70 18.76
C GLU A 68 -3.10 0.75 18.31
N ARG A 69 -2.07 0.97 17.50
CA ARG A 69 -1.73 2.30 16.98
C ARG A 69 -2.44 2.65 15.66
N GLY A 70 -3.00 1.65 14.98
CA GLY A 70 -3.57 1.81 13.64
C GLY A 70 -2.54 2.22 12.58
N ALA A 71 -1.27 1.81 12.76
CA ALA A 71 -0.18 2.18 11.88
C ALA A 71 0.80 1.02 11.70
N THR A 72 1.18 0.74 10.45
CA THR A 72 2.19 -0.25 10.09
C THR A 72 3.56 0.20 10.59
N ILE A 73 4.26 -0.68 11.30
CA ILE A 73 5.60 -0.46 11.87
C ILE A 73 6.65 -1.19 11.04
N ASP A 74 6.40 -2.47 10.75
CA ASP A 74 7.32 -3.32 10.00
C ASP A 74 6.76 -3.67 8.62
N ILE A 75 7.62 -4.18 7.74
CA ILE A 75 7.22 -4.64 6.41
C ILE A 75 6.40 -5.92 6.51
N SER A 76 5.32 -5.99 5.75
CA SER A 76 4.52 -7.18 5.60
C SER A 76 4.66 -7.74 4.18
N LEU A 77 4.91 -9.05 4.08
CA LEU A 77 5.05 -9.75 2.80
C LEU A 77 3.84 -10.63 2.55
N SER A 78 3.21 -10.43 1.41
CA SER A 78 2.08 -11.24 0.94
C SER A 78 2.33 -11.68 -0.50
N LYS A 79 1.80 -12.86 -0.86
CA LYS A 79 2.00 -13.42 -2.21
C LYS A 79 0.67 -13.64 -2.89
N PHE A 80 0.64 -13.41 -4.18
CA PHE A 80 -0.45 -13.84 -5.06
C PHE A 80 0.10 -14.24 -6.43
N GLU A 81 -0.69 -14.98 -7.16
CA GLU A 81 -0.33 -15.41 -8.51
C GLU A 81 -1.31 -14.87 -9.55
N THR A 82 -0.75 -14.54 -10.68
CA THR A 82 -1.51 -14.26 -11.91
C THR A 82 -1.24 -15.36 -12.93
N THR A 83 -1.87 -15.29 -14.07
CA THR A 83 -1.60 -16.22 -15.19
C THR A 83 -0.15 -16.18 -15.67
N LYS A 84 0.53 -15.03 -15.52
CA LYS A 84 1.89 -14.79 -16.03
C LYS A 84 2.95 -14.66 -14.95
N TYR A 85 2.59 -14.19 -13.75
CA TYR A 85 3.53 -13.76 -12.73
C TYR A 85 3.24 -14.35 -11.35
N ASN A 86 4.30 -14.60 -10.60
CA ASN A 86 4.28 -14.80 -9.15
C ASN A 86 4.64 -13.49 -8.48
N CYS A 87 3.67 -12.84 -7.85
CA CYS A 87 3.84 -11.53 -7.26
C CYS A 87 4.06 -11.61 -5.75
N THR A 88 5.04 -10.87 -5.24
CA THR A 88 5.21 -10.60 -3.81
C THR A 88 4.87 -9.14 -3.57
N VAL A 89 3.88 -8.87 -2.72
CA VAL A 89 3.53 -7.53 -2.29
C VAL A 89 4.20 -7.25 -0.95
N ILE A 90 4.90 -6.13 -0.88
CA ILE A 90 5.61 -5.64 0.28
C ILE A 90 4.84 -4.42 0.78
N ASP A 91 4.03 -4.57 1.82
CA ASP A 91 3.37 -3.44 2.47
C ASP A 91 4.37 -2.77 3.41
N ALA A 92 4.70 -1.51 3.12
CA ALA A 92 5.72 -0.75 3.83
C ALA A 92 5.09 0.32 4.75
N PRO A 93 5.69 0.60 5.91
CA PRO A 93 5.20 1.64 6.81
C PRO A 93 5.25 3.01 6.14
N GLY A 94 4.26 3.86 6.48
CA GLY A 94 4.16 5.22 5.92
C GLY A 94 4.58 6.31 6.89
N HIS A 95 4.82 5.97 8.16
CA HIS A 95 5.18 6.95 9.18
C HIS A 95 6.68 7.24 9.16
N ARG A 96 7.05 8.52 9.33
CA ARG A 96 8.44 8.99 9.26
C ARG A 96 9.37 8.25 10.23
N GLU A 97 8.89 7.86 11.41
CA GLU A 97 9.68 7.10 12.39
C GLU A 97 10.15 5.74 11.87
N TYR A 98 9.39 5.14 10.93
CA TYR A 98 9.67 3.82 10.39
C TYR A 98 10.26 3.86 8.97
N ILE A 99 10.84 4.99 8.58
CA ILE A 99 11.40 5.18 7.22
C ILE A 99 12.46 4.15 6.86
N LYS A 100 13.22 3.65 7.84
CA LYS A 100 14.23 2.59 7.63
C LYS A 100 13.59 1.29 7.12
N ASN A 101 12.42 0.92 7.67
CA ASN A 101 11.69 -0.27 7.23
C ASN A 101 11.10 -0.06 5.84
N MET A 102 10.63 1.15 5.53
CA MET A 102 10.21 1.52 4.17
C MET A 102 11.36 1.39 3.16
N ILE A 103 12.56 1.88 3.49
CA ILE A 103 13.76 1.76 2.66
C ILE A 103 14.11 0.28 2.43
N THR A 104 14.07 -0.55 3.48
CA THR A 104 14.29 -2.00 3.37
C THR A 104 13.28 -2.65 2.42
N GLY A 105 11.99 -2.32 2.55
CA GLY A 105 10.95 -2.84 1.66
C GLY A 105 11.16 -2.40 0.21
N ALA A 106 11.47 -1.13 -0.02
CA ALA A 106 11.68 -0.58 -1.36
C ALA A 106 12.93 -1.15 -2.05
N SER A 107 14.00 -1.45 -1.31
CA SER A 107 15.23 -2.04 -1.87
C SER A 107 15.04 -3.46 -2.42
N LEU A 108 13.98 -4.15 -2.03
CA LEU A 108 13.64 -5.50 -2.50
C LEU A 108 12.68 -5.49 -3.69
N ALA A 109 12.22 -4.33 -4.14
CA ALA A 109 11.11 -4.20 -5.07
C ALA A 109 11.57 -3.94 -6.51
N ASP A 110 10.86 -4.55 -7.47
CA ASP A 110 11.01 -4.30 -8.89
C ASP A 110 10.17 -3.09 -9.33
N CYS A 111 9.02 -2.89 -8.71
CA CYS A 111 8.13 -1.75 -8.96
C CYS A 111 7.45 -1.28 -7.67
N ALA A 112 6.93 -0.05 -7.69
CA ALA A 112 6.23 0.55 -6.57
C ALA A 112 4.78 0.91 -6.89
N VAL A 113 3.92 0.79 -5.88
CA VAL A 113 2.58 1.38 -5.88
C VAL A 113 2.56 2.50 -4.84
N LEU A 114 2.45 3.74 -5.31
CA LEU A 114 2.37 4.93 -4.49
C LEU A 114 0.92 5.26 -4.20
N ILE A 115 0.50 5.13 -2.94
CA ILE A 115 -0.86 5.46 -2.51
C ILE A 115 -0.90 6.92 -2.04
N ILE A 116 -1.69 7.72 -2.75
CA ILE A 116 -1.85 9.16 -2.53
C ILE A 116 -3.21 9.39 -1.88
N ASP A 117 -3.23 10.04 -0.72
CA ASP A 117 -4.46 10.45 -0.05
C ASP A 117 -5.01 11.72 -0.69
N SER A 118 -6.15 11.63 -1.36
CA SER A 118 -6.76 12.77 -2.06
C SER A 118 -7.49 13.73 -1.12
N THR A 119 -7.69 13.36 0.16
CA THR A 119 -8.37 14.23 1.13
C THR A 119 -7.43 15.20 1.80
N THR A 120 -6.15 14.84 1.88
CA THR A 120 -5.13 15.77 2.35
C THR A 120 -4.65 16.56 1.15
N THR A 121 -4.58 17.88 1.28
CA THR A 121 -3.84 18.72 0.33
C THR A 121 -2.42 18.18 0.31
N CYS A 122 -2.17 17.22 -0.61
CA CYS A 122 -0.93 16.46 -0.72
C CYS A 122 0.23 17.44 -0.71
N GLY A 123 0.79 17.75 0.46
CA GLY A 123 2.06 18.44 0.70
C GLY A 123 2.55 19.53 -0.25
N PHE A 124 1.76 19.94 -1.23
CA PHE A 124 2.02 21.05 -2.14
C PHE A 124 1.64 22.42 -1.53
N LYS A 125 1.84 22.59 -0.23
CA LYS A 125 2.07 23.96 0.25
C LYS A 125 3.43 24.37 -0.29
N ALA A 126 3.45 25.43 -1.07
CA ALA A 126 4.65 25.96 -1.69
C ALA A 126 5.85 25.88 -0.74
N GLY A 127 6.86 25.09 -1.08
CA GLY A 127 8.11 24.95 -0.33
C GLY A 127 8.22 23.75 0.63
N MET A 128 7.19 22.93 0.86
CA MET A 128 7.32 21.73 1.68
C MET A 128 7.22 20.45 0.84
N ILE A 129 8.28 19.69 0.79
CA ILE A 129 8.31 18.35 0.21
C ILE A 129 7.57 17.42 1.18
N GLY A 130 6.38 16.95 0.78
CA GLY A 130 5.58 16.06 1.61
C GLY A 130 6.14 14.62 1.62
N GLN A 131 5.81 13.83 2.67
CA GLN A 131 6.24 12.44 2.82
C GLN A 131 5.93 11.56 1.59
N THR A 132 4.84 11.82 0.89
CA THR A 132 4.48 11.09 -0.34
C THR A 132 5.56 11.25 -1.40
N PHE A 133 6.08 12.47 -1.58
CA PHE A 133 7.16 12.74 -2.50
C PHE A 133 8.49 12.16 -2.00
N GLU A 134 8.78 12.27 -0.70
CA GLU A 134 9.98 11.67 -0.09
C GLU A 134 10.02 10.16 -0.35
N HIS A 135 8.89 9.44 -0.18
CA HIS A 135 8.79 8.01 -0.45
C HIS A 135 9.00 7.68 -1.93
N ALA A 136 8.43 8.47 -2.84
CA ALA A 136 8.63 8.27 -4.28
C ALA A 136 10.10 8.47 -4.67
N LEU A 137 10.73 9.53 -4.15
CA LEU A 137 12.13 9.83 -4.41
C LEU A 137 13.07 8.75 -3.85
N LEU A 138 12.81 8.28 -2.63
CA LEU A 138 13.58 7.19 -2.02
C LEU A 138 13.46 5.90 -2.83
N ALA A 139 12.25 5.50 -3.23
CA ALA A 139 12.05 4.32 -4.06
C ALA A 139 12.81 4.42 -5.39
N PHE A 140 12.74 5.59 -6.05
CA PHE A 140 13.48 5.86 -7.28
C PHE A 140 15.00 5.73 -7.08
N ASN A 141 15.55 6.34 -6.03
CA ASN A 141 16.98 6.26 -5.72
C ASN A 141 17.46 4.84 -5.39
N LEU A 142 16.56 4.00 -4.83
CA LEU A 142 16.81 2.59 -4.54
C LEU A 142 16.73 1.68 -5.78
N GLY A 143 16.40 2.24 -6.95
CA GLY A 143 16.40 1.50 -8.22
C GLY A 143 15.03 1.02 -8.68
N VAL A 144 13.95 1.44 -8.03
CA VAL A 144 12.58 1.18 -8.51
C VAL A 144 12.30 2.02 -9.74
N ASN A 145 12.24 1.39 -10.91
CA ASN A 145 12.13 2.08 -12.21
C ASN A 145 10.68 2.26 -12.69
N GLN A 146 9.73 1.57 -12.07
CA GLN A 146 8.32 1.66 -12.44
C GLN A 146 7.49 2.01 -11.22
N MET A 147 6.61 3.01 -11.34
CA MET A 147 5.74 3.45 -10.28
C MET A 147 4.30 3.57 -10.78
N ILE A 148 3.37 3.00 -10.03
CA ILE A 148 1.94 3.15 -10.23
C ILE A 148 1.44 4.10 -9.15
N CYS A 149 0.87 5.24 -9.53
CA CYS A 149 0.25 6.17 -8.60
C CYS A 149 -1.24 5.87 -8.47
N CYS A 150 -1.68 5.63 -7.24
CA CYS A 150 -3.07 5.37 -6.90
C CYS A 150 -3.61 6.51 -6.03
N CYS A 151 -4.51 7.34 -6.56
CA CYS A 151 -5.25 8.32 -5.78
C CYS A 151 -6.34 7.59 -4.99
N ASN A 152 -6.21 7.61 -3.67
CA ASN A 152 -7.14 6.98 -2.74
C ASN A 152 -8.01 8.02 -2.03
N LYS A 153 -9.13 7.60 -1.43
CA LYS A 153 -10.09 8.44 -0.70
C LYS A 153 -10.74 9.56 -1.55
N VAL A 154 -10.78 9.41 -2.84
CA VAL A 154 -11.33 10.40 -3.79
C VAL A 154 -12.79 10.73 -3.48
N PHE A 155 -13.54 9.81 -2.85
CA PHE A 155 -14.96 9.94 -2.57
C PHE A 155 -15.30 10.99 -1.51
N VAL A 156 -14.41 11.34 -0.60
CA VAL A 156 -14.67 12.33 0.45
C VAL A 156 -14.81 13.73 -0.14
N PHE A 157 -14.23 13.98 -1.31
CA PHE A 157 -14.26 15.28 -1.97
C PHE A 157 -15.45 15.48 -2.91
N LEU A 158 -16.09 14.40 -3.37
CA LEU A 158 -17.17 14.42 -4.36
C LEU A 158 -18.34 13.57 -3.86
N ALA A 159 -19.19 14.15 -3.02
CA ALA A 159 -20.35 13.50 -2.39
C ALA A 159 -21.37 12.84 -3.36
N HIS A 160 -21.11 12.84 -4.67
CA HIS A 160 -22.03 12.35 -5.71
C HIS A 160 -21.42 11.43 -6.77
N LEU A 161 -20.14 11.05 -6.71
CA LEU A 161 -19.52 10.16 -7.71
C LEU A 161 -18.96 8.88 -7.07
N ARG A 162 -19.40 7.73 -7.60
CA ARG A 162 -18.94 6.39 -7.23
C ARG A 162 -17.42 6.29 -7.29
N LEU A 163 -16.86 5.54 -6.32
CA LEU A 163 -15.44 5.18 -6.17
C LEU A 163 -14.71 5.03 -7.52
N TYR A 164 -13.87 6.00 -7.86
CA TYR A 164 -12.90 5.83 -8.93
C TYR A 164 -11.50 5.86 -8.30
N LEU A 165 -10.85 4.69 -8.27
CA LEU A 165 -9.42 4.61 -8.08
C LEU A 165 -8.79 5.13 -9.38
N ILE A 166 -8.19 6.32 -9.35
CA ILE A 166 -7.46 6.85 -10.50
C ILE A 166 -6.05 6.30 -10.43
N ILE A 167 -5.67 5.49 -11.42
CA ILE A 167 -4.35 4.86 -11.51
C ILE A 167 -3.58 5.54 -12.63
N PHE A 168 -2.40 6.07 -12.30
CA PHE A 168 -1.41 6.56 -13.26
C PHE A 168 -0.18 5.68 -13.21
N ILE A 169 0.31 5.24 -14.37
CA ILE A 169 1.57 4.50 -14.48
C ILE A 169 2.64 5.50 -14.91
N ILE A 170 3.66 5.67 -14.08
CA ILE A 170 4.80 6.54 -14.36
C ILE A 170 6.02 5.66 -14.59
N HIS A 171 6.65 5.80 -15.76
CA HIS A 171 7.96 5.26 -16.03
C HIS A 171 9.01 6.27 -15.57
N LEU A 172 9.83 5.86 -14.61
CA LEU A 172 10.93 6.67 -14.11
C LEU A 172 12.19 6.29 -14.91
N TYR A 173 12.70 7.21 -15.73
CA TYR A 173 13.97 7.02 -16.41
C TYR A 173 15.08 7.68 -15.58
N LYS A 174 16.16 6.93 -15.32
CA LYS A 174 17.45 7.52 -14.92
C LYS A 174 18.13 8.03 -16.20
N HIS A 175 18.28 9.33 -16.30
CA HIS A 175 19.21 9.93 -17.24
C HIS A 175 20.61 9.90 -16.65
#